data_5f175620352127953266311ef2b256b8
#
_entry.id   5f175620352127953266311ef2b256b8
#
_cell.length_a   1.000
_cell.length_b   1.000
_cell.length_c   1.000
_cell.angle_alpha   90.00
_cell.angle_beta   90.00
_cell.angle_gamma   90.00
#
_symmetry.space_group_name_H-M   'P 1'
#
loop_
_entity.id
_entity.type
_entity.pdbx_description
1 polymer ?
#
loop_
_entity_poly.entity_id
_entity_poly.type
_entity_poly.pdbx_seq_one_letter_code
_entity_poly.pdbx_strand_id
1 'polypeptide(L)'
;EIGSGLVGSEMCIRDRDKIDRVVTNRILALPIFVLIMWLVYYIAMSTVGAWCTDWTNDNLFGDGFHLFGIGSSAYEDASGDYDAATTALDAYGVLVTDDEDAVDVDATKAAIEANTNTEASVKYEMEDEETLDTYDIDVYYSEVPANANEETTNAMSYLDAVDYFNETQMAEIDPADYGVFVPSIPDLISTGLDKIGCADWLHGLIIDGIVAGVGAVLGFVPQMLVLFILLAILEYCGYMARIAFIMDRIFRKFGLSGKSFIPILVGTGCGVPGIMASRTIENEKDRRMTVMTTTFIPCGAKVPFIAMIAGAIFGGSSIVATSAYFIGIAAIICSGIILKKTKMFAGDPSPFVMELPPYHIPTVGSVLRSMWERGWSFIKKAGTIITLSTIAVWFTTYFGFVDGSFQMLDESQIDYSILAKIGNAIAWIFVPQGWGNWQATVASITGLVAKENIVGTMGILYGGGDGTVYQALAGAFTTASGFSFLVFNLLCAPCFAAMGAIKREMNSAKWFWFAIGYQCGFAYLVALVINQIGRLFTCLLYTSPSPRDRSLS
;
A
#
# COMPACT_ATOMS: atom_id res chain seq x y z
N GLU A 1 -29.73 -48.58 -21.33
CA GLU A 1 -28.94 -47.29 -21.38
C GLU A 1 -29.52 -46.16 -20.51
N ILE A 2 -30.79 -46.25 -20.06
CA ILE A 2 -31.39 -45.20 -19.18
C ILE A 2 -31.01 -45.39 -17.70
N GLY A 3 -30.56 -46.56 -17.28
CA GLY A 3 -30.19 -46.83 -15.87
C GLY A 3 -28.83 -46.29 -15.40
N SER A 4 -27.86 -46.12 -16.31
CA SER A 4 -26.51 -45.67 -15.93
C SER A 4 -26.44 -44.16 -15.69
N GLY A 5 -27.28 -43.37 -16.33
CA GLY A 5 -27.36 -41.92 -16.16
C GLY A 5 -27.94 -41.49 -14.80
N LEU A 6 -28.92 -42.23 -14.29
CA LEU A 6 -29.55 -41.96 -12.99
C LEU A 6 -28.64 -42.31 -11.81
N VAL A 7 -27.91 -43.42 -11.91
CA VAL A 7 -26.96 -43.83 -10.86
C VAL A 7 -25.78 -42.85 -10.74
N GLY A 8 -25.32 -42.32 -11.86
CA GLY A 8 -24.28 -41.29 -11.86
C GLY A 8 -24.76 -39.96 -11.25
N SER A 9 -25.99 -39.53 -11.50
CA SER A 9 -26.57 -38.31 -10.94
C SER A 9 -26.87 -38.45 -9.44
N GLU A 10 -27.32 -39.60 -8.96
CA GLU A 10 -27.54 -39.86 -7.53
C GLU A 10 -26.22 -39.90 -6.74
N MET A 11 -25.17 -40.48 -7.31
CA MET A 11 -23.85 -40.48 -6.67
C MET A 11 -23.27 -39.07 -6.55
N CYS A 12 -23.39 -38.23 -7.58
CA CYS A 12 -23.01 -36.83 -7.53
C CYS A 12 -23.83 -36.00 -6.51
N ILE A 13 -25.14 -36.29 -6.41
CA ILE A 13 -26.02 -35.62 -5.44
C ILE A 13 -25.64 -36.01 -4.02
N ARG A 14 -25.36 -37.27 -3.73
CA ARG A 14 -25.01 -37.77 -2.40
C ARG A 14 -23.66 -37.23 -1.91
N ASP A 15 -22.69 -37.09 -2.81
CA ASP A 15 -21.37 -36.51 -2.44
C ASP A 15 -21.47 -35.01 -2.25
N ARG A 16 -22.28 -34.31 -3.04
CA ARG A 16 -22.62 -32.91 -2.84
C ARG A 16 -23.23 -32.69 -1.46
N ASP A 17 -24.20 -33.49 -1.05
CA ASP A 17 -24.87 -33.36 0.24
C ASP A 17 -23.94 -33.63 1.42
N LYS A 18 -22.94 -34.50 1.27
CA LYS A 18 -21.91 -34.71 2.29
C LYS A 18 -20.99 -33.49 2.43
N ILE A 19 -20.52 -32.93 1.32
CA ILE A 19 -19.67 -31.75 1.29
C ILE A 19 -20.46 -30.56 1.85
N ASP A 20 -21.69 -30.36 1.38
CA ASP A 20 -22.55 -29.27 1.86
C ASP A 20 -22.83 -29.38 3.36
N ARG A 21 -23.00 -30.60 3.92
CA ARG A 21 -23.19 -30.80 5.35
C ARG A 21 -22.01 -30.30 6.19
N VAL A 22 -20.79 -30.36 5.66
CA VAL A 22 -19.58 -29.84 6.32
C VAL A 22 -19.42 -28.35 6.06
N VAL A 23 -19.48 -27.94 4.80
CA VAL A 23 -19.19 -26.57 4.35
C VAL A 23 -20.29 -25.58 4.78
N THR A 24 -21.56 -26.04 4.86
CA THR A 24 -22.69 -25.20 5.30
C THR A 24 -23.04 -25.40 6.77
N ASN A 25 -22.25 -26.15 7.52
CA ASN A 25 -22.45 -26.37 8.94
C ASN A 25 -22.35 -25.04 9.69
N ARG A 26 -23.33 -24.76 10.55
CA ARG A 26 -23.47 -23.49 11.26
C ARG A 26 -22.23 -23.08 12.09
N ILE A 27 -21.43 -24.03 12.56
CA ILE A 27 -20.26 -23.81 13.41
C ILE A 27 -18.98 -23.91 12.57
N LEU A 28 -18.88 -24.92 11.68
CA LEU A 28 -17.66 -25.20 10.91
C LEU A 28 -17.50 -24.30 9.68
N ALA A 29 -18.59 -23.78 9.13
CA ALA A 29 -18.55 -22.98 7.91
C ALA A 29 -17.70 -21.72 8.03
N LEU A 30 -17.78 -21.02 9.15
CA LEU A 30 -17.02 -19.78 9.37
C LEU A 30 -15.51 -20.05 9.51
N PRO A 31 -15.04 -21.02 10.33
CA PRO A 31 -13.62 -21.38 10.38
C PRO A 31 -13.07 -21.88 9.05
N ILE A 32 -13.80 -22.74 8.34
CA ILE A 32 -13.40 -23.24 7.01
C ILE A 32 -13.28 -22.07 6.03
N PHE A 33 -14.22 -21.17 6.05
CA PHE A 33 -14.19 -19.97 5.22
C PHE A 33 -12.95 -19.10 5.53
N VAL A 34 -12.68 -18.81 6.80
CA VAL A 34 -11.50 -18.04 7.22
C VAL A 34 -10.22 -18.72 6.74
N LEU A 35 -10.12 -20.05 6.86
CA LEU A 35 -8.96 -20.80 6.41
C LEU A 35 -8.78 -20.72 4.87
N ILE A 36 -9.85 -20.90 4.10
CA ILE A 36 -9.78 -20.82 2.63
C ILE A 36 -9.39 -19.42 2.18
N MET A 37 -9.98 -18.39 2.79
CA MET A 37 -9.66 -17.02 2.44
C MET A 37 -8.24 -16.63 2.88
N TRP A 38 -7.81 -17.09 4.05
CA TRP A 38 -6.42 -16.92 4.48
C TRP A 38 -5.45 -17.53 3.46
N LEU A 39 -5.74 -18.75 2.99
CA LEU A 39 -4.91 -19.42 1.97
C LEU A 39 -4.90 -18.63 0.65
N VAL A 40 -6.05 -18.14 0.20
CA VAL A 40 -6.16 -17.33 -1.02
C VAL A 40 -5.33 -16.05 -0.91
N TYR A 41 -5.45 -15.33 0.21
CA TYR A 41 -4.68 -14.10 0.41
C TYR A 41 -3.20 -14.38 0.64
N TYR A 42 -2.84 -15.44 1.35
CA TYR A 42 -1.46 -15.85 1.53
C TYR A 42 -0.76 -16.12 0.19
N ILE A 43 -1.43 -16.85 -0.71
CA ILE A 43 -0.88 -17.12 -2.05
C ILE A 43 -0.83 -15.84 -2.90
N ALA A 44 -1.87 -14.99 -2.84
CA ALA A 44 -1.95 -13.81 -3.70
C ALA A 44 -1.11 -12.63 -3.20
N MET A 45 -0.93 -12.47 -1.88
CA MET A 45 -0.33 -11.28 -1.30
C MET A 45 1.05 -11.50 -0.66
N SER A 46 1.38 -12.74 -0.26
CA SER A 46 2.60 -13.03 0.49
C SER A 46 3.54 -14.02 -0.18
N THR A 47 3.13 -14.67 -1.28
CA THR A 47 3.97 -15.66 -1.96
C THR A 47 4.02 -15.40 -3.46
N VAL A 48 3.26 -16.16 -4.26
CA VAL A 48 3.30 -16.07 -5.72
C VAL A 48 2.96 -14.66 -6.23
N GLY A 49 1.95 -14.04 -5.65
CA GLY A 49 1.53 -12.69 -6.10
C GLY A 49 2.54 -11.61 -5.72
N ALA A 50 3.09 -11.65 -4.50
CA ALA A 50 4.16 -10.76 -4.07
C ALA A 50 5.40 -10.95 -4.97
N TRP A 51 5.93 -12.15 -5.05
CA TRP A 51 7.09 -12.44 -5.90
C TRP A 51 6.95 -11.95 -7.35
N CYS A 52 5.77 -12.13 -7.97
CA CYS A 52 5.54 -11.61 -9.32
C CYS A 52 5.51 -10.08 -9.37
N THR A 53 5.02 -9.44 -8.32
CA THR A 53 4.93 -7.97 -8.23
C THR A 53 6.32 -7.38 -7.98
N ASP A 54 7.06 -7.91 -7.03
CA ASP A 54 8.42 -7.50 -6.71
C ASP A 54 9.31 -7.67 -7.95
N TRP A 55 9.25 -8.85 -8.61
CA TRP A 55 9.98 -9.05 -9.86
C TRP A 55 9.62 -8.01 -10.95
N THR A 56 8.37 -7.60 -11.03
CA THR A 56 7.93 -6.60 -12.02
C THR A 56 8.38 -5.20 -11.65
N ASN A 57 8.32 -4.85 -10.37
CA ASN A 57 8.73 -3.54 -9.88
C ASN A 57 10.25 -3.39 -9.96
N ASP A 58 11.01 -4.35 -9.46
CA ASP A 58 12.46 -4.26 -9.36
C ASP A 58 13.13 -4.41 -10.73
N ASN A 59 12.64 -5.34 -11.58
CA ASN A 59 13.30 -5.66 -12.82
C ASN A 59 12.75 -4.92 -14.04
N LEU A 60 11.42 -4.67 -14.13
CA LEU A 60 10.84 -3.99 -15.28
C LEU A 60 10.77 -2.47 -15.11
N PHE A 61 10.53 -2.01 -13.89
CA PHE A 61 10.33 -0.59 -13.59
C PHE A 61 11.36 -0.01 -12.61
N GLY A 62 12.19 -0.83 -11.96
CA GLY A 62 13.31 -0.46 -11.11
C GLY A 62 14.64 -0.52 -11.86
N ASP A 63 15.56 -1.35 -11.39
CA ASP A 63 16.98 -1.35 -11.79
C ASP A 63 17.29 -2.18 -13.05
N GLY A 64 16.32 -2.92 -13.59
CA GLY A 64 16.56 -3.83 -14.72
C GLY A 64 16.92 -5.26 -14.26
N PHE A 65 17.34 -6.13 -15.18
CA PHE A 65 17.67 -7.52 -14.86
C PHE A 65 18.67 -8.16 -15.79
N HIS A 66 19.40 -9.15 -15.29
CA HIS A 66 20.27 -9.98 -16.09
C HIS A 66 19.49 -11.12 -16.76
N LEU A 67 19.56 -11.22 -18.08
CA LEU A 67 18.82 -12.21 -18.86
C LEU A 67 19.25 -13.63 -18.47
N PHE A 68 18.26 -14.47 -18.11
CA PHE A 68 18.45 -15.82 -17.57
C PHE A 68 19.32 -15.90 -16.30
N GLY A 69 19.49 -14.80 -15.56
CA GLY A 69 20.31 -14.73 -14.35
C GLY A 69 21.83 -14.84 -14.63
N ILE A 70 22.25 -14.65 -15.89
CA ILE A 70 23.68 -14.71 -16.25
C ILE A 70 24.35 -13.41 -15.80
N GLY A 71 25.20 -13.51 -14.76
CA GLY A 71 25.90 -12.37 -14.18
C GLY A 71 25.21 -11.73 -12.95
N SER A 72 23.96 -12.10 -12.65
CA SER A 72 23.21 -11.54 -11.52
C SER A 72 23.97 -11.67 -10.18
N SER A 73 24.45 -12.88 -9.86
CA SER A 73 25.19 -13.09 -8.59
C SER A 73 26.49 -12.30 -8.51
N ALA A 74 27.20 -12.14 -9.63
CA ALA A 74 28.45 -11.37 -9.63
C ALA A 74 28.18 -9.87 -9.51
N TYR A 75 27.07 -9.38 -10.05
CA TYR A 75 26.61 -8.02 -9.88
C TYR A 75 26.11 -7.77 -8.44
N GLU A 76 25.28 -8.69 -7.90
CA GLU A 76 24.79 -8.63 -6.51
C GLU A 76 25.95 -8.62 -5.50
N ASP A 77 26.98 -9.46 -5.72
CA ASP A 77 28.16 -9.48 -4.88
C ASP A 77 28.91 -8.13 -4.95
N ALA A 78 29.11 -7.59 -6.17
CA ALA A 78 29.82 -6.33 -6.36
C ALA A 78 29.04 -5.11 -5.82
N SER A 79 27.71 -5.07 -6.05
CA SER A 79 26.85 -4.03 -5.49
C SER A 79 26.80 -4.12 -3.97
N GLY A 80 26.69 -5.32 -3.42
CA GLY A 80 26.75 -5.52 -1.97
C GLY A 80 28.06 -5.09 -1.33
N ASP A 81 29.19 -5.31 -2.00
CA ASP A 81 30.50 -4.82 -1.54
C ASP A 81 30.57 -3.28 -1.59
N TYR A 82 30.01 -2.68 -2.63
CA TYR A 82 29.94 -1.21 -2.77
C TYR A 82 29.08 -0.59 -1.65
N ASP A 83 27.88 -1.13 -1.42
CA ASP A 83 26.95 -0.65 -0.39
C ASP A 83 27.52 -0.84 1.02
N ALA A 84 28.18 -1.97 1.27
CA ALA A 84 28.85 -2.23 2.53
C ALA A 84 30.02 -1.26 2.77
N ALA A 85 30.78 -0.92 1.71
CA ALA A 85 31.87 0.04 1.79
C ALA A 85 31.36 1.48 2.03
N THR A 86 30.32 1.89 1.31
CA THR A 86 29.64 3.18 1.47
C THR A 86 29.15 3.34 2.91
N THR A 87 28.41 2.35 3.40
CA THR A 87 27.89 2.32 4.77
C THR A 87 29.00 2.40 5.81
N ALA A 88 30.13 1.69 5.60
CA ALA A 88 31.24 1.71 6.54
C ALA A 88 31.97 3.06 6.56
N LEU A 89 32.14 3.70 5.41
CA LEU A 89 32.76 5.03 5.32
C LEU A 89 31.87 6.10 5.93
N ASP A 90 30.56 6.03 5.69
CA ASP A 90 29.60 7.00 6.22
C ASP A 90 29.45 6.87 7.74
N ALA A 91 29.37 5.65 8.28
CA ALA A 91 29.32 5.39 9.72
C ALA A 91 30.48 6.00 10.50
N TYR A 92 31.64 6.13 9.88
CA TYR A 92 32.81 6.82 10.45
C TYR A 92 32.91 8.31 10.05
N GLY A 93 31.91 8.82 9.29
CA GLY A 93 31.78 10.22 8.91
C GLY A 93 32.87 10.70 7.95
N VAL A 94 33.38 9.83 7.08
CA VAL A 94 34.41 10.12 6.10
C VAL A 94 33.92 10.11 4.66
N LEU A 95 32.73 9.62 4.42
CA LEU A 95 32.11 9.67 3.10
C LEU A 95 31.67 11.11 2.81
N VAL A 96 32.02 11.62 1.65
CA VAL A 96 31.59 12.95 1.17
C VAL A 96 30.94 12.76 -0.18
N THR A 97 29.68 13.16 -0.29
CA THR A 97 28.93 13.15 -1.54
C THR A 97 28.79 14.57 -2.09
N ASP A 98 28.61 14.72 -3.38
CA ASP A 98 28.27 15.99 -4.04
C ASP A 98 26.75 16.25 -4.06
N ASP A 99 26.32 17.33 -4.73
CA ASP A 99 24.90 17.72 -4.83
C ASP A 99 24.04 16.70 -5.62
N GLU A 100 24.66 15.74 -6.34
CA GLU A 100 24.02 14.67 -7.09
C GLU A 100 24.14 13.31 -6.36
N ASP A 101 24.53 13.33 -5.08
CA ASP A 101 24.80 12.16 -4.23
C ASP A 101 25.92 11.24 -4.73
N ALA A 102 26.71 11.68 -5.73
CA ALA A 102 27.89 10.97 -6.15
C ALA A 102 29.05 11.16 -5.16
N VAL A 103 29.87 10.12 -4.98
CA VAL A 103 30.99 10.17 -4.04
C VAL A 103 32.06 11.15 -4.55
N ASP A 104 32.32 12.21 -3.79
CA ASP A 104 33.48 13.10 -4.04
C ASP A 104 34.76 12.39 -3.58
N VAL A 105 35.47 11.81 -4.56
CA VAL A 105 36.67 11.00 -4.33
C VAL A 105 37.78 11.78 -3.64
N ASP A 106 38.00 13.05 -4.03
CA ASP A 106 39.08 13.85 -3.47
C ASP A 106 38.76 14.31 -2.04
N ALA A 107 37.52 14.71 -1.78
CA ALA A 107 37.06 15.12 -0.43
C ALA A 107 37.01 13.92 0.52
N THR A 108 36.48 12.77 0.07
CA THR A 108 36.43 11.52 0.84
C THR A 108 37.83 11.02 1.19
N LYS A 109 38.78 11.09 0.26
CA LYS A 109 40.17 10.74 0.52
C LYS A 109 40.80 11.64 1.58
N ALA A 110 40.57 12.95 1.51
CA ALA A 110 41.06 13.90 2.52
C ALA A 110 40.41 13.64 3.88
N ALA A 111 39.14 13.27 3.92
CA ALA A 111 38.43 12.92 5.15
C ALA A 111 38.96 11.62 5.77
N ILE A 112 39.27 10.59 4.96
CA ILE A 112 39.90 9.35 5.43
C ILE A 112 41.27 9.63 6.04
N GLU A 113 42.11 10.43 5.39
CA GLU A 113 43.42 10.81 5.91
C GLU A 113 43.35 11.65 7.20
N ALA A 114 42.30 12.42 7.38
CA ALA A 114 42.05 13.24 8.58
C ALA A 114 41.35 12.48 9.71
N ASN A 115 40.82 11.28 9.45
CA ASN A 115 40.04 10.52 10.44
C ASN A 115 40.89 10.13 11.64
N THR A 116 40.43 10.47 12.83
CA THR A 116 41.01 10.10 14.11
C THR A 116 40.13 9.16 14.93
N ASN A 117 38.96 8.83 14.42
CA ASN A 117 38.05 7.90 15.08
C ASN A 117 38.53 6.46 14.87
N THR A 118 38.92 5.78 15.96
CA THR A 118 39.36 4.39 15.97
C THR A 118 38.55 3.54 16.94
N GLU A 119 37.28 3.90 17.16
CA GLU A 119 36.37 3.11 17.97
C GLU A 119 36.22 1.70 17.38
N ALA A 120 36.22 0.68 18.22
CA ALA A 120 36.20 -0.71 17.76
C ALA A 120 34.94 -1.07 16.97
N SER A 121 33.82 -0.45 17.29
CA SER A 121 32.58 -0.49 16.52
C SER A 121 31.77 0.79 16.73
N VAL A 122 31.09 1.22 15.68
CA VAL A 122 30.15 2.35 15.69
C VAL A 122 28.77 1.83 15.32
N LYS A 123 27.72 2.35 15.94
CA LYS A 123 26.35 2.08 15.54
C LYS A 123 25.95 3.04 14.45
N TYR A 124 25.42 2.47 13.37
CA TYR A 124 24.91 3.22 12.25
C TYR A 124 23.41 2.91 12.07
N GLU A 125 22.61 3.95 11.92
CA GLU A 125 21.17 3.82 11.75
C GLU A 125 20.85 3.68 10.25
N MET A 126 20.34 2.51 9.88
CA MET A 126 19.87 2.21 8.52
C MET A 126 18.36 2.43 8.46
N GLU A 127 17.87 2.86 7.32
CA GLU A 127 16.45 2.95 7.04
C GLU A 127 16.06 1.87 6.01
N ASP A 128 15.01 1.11 6.32
CA ASP A 128 14.44 0.13 5.38
C ASP A 128 13.59 0.87 4.35
N GLU A 129 13.93 0.77 3.09
CA GLU A 129 13.29 1.52 1.99
C GLU A 129 11.80 1.19 1.81
N GLU A 130 11.37 -0.03 2.16
CA GLU A 130 9.97 -0.43 2.00
C GLU A 130 9.09 0.00 3.18
N THR A 131 9.61 -0.16 4.39
CA THR A 131 8.85 0.06 5.62
C THR A 131 9.12 1.44 6.22
N LEU A 132 10.22 2.09 5.84
CA LEU A 132 10.78 3.29 6.46
C LEU A 132 11.05 3.09 7.96
N ASP A 133 11.20 1.84 8.41
CA ASP A 133 11.63 1.53 9.76
C ASP A 133 13.15 1.67 9.86
N THR A 134 13.62 2.28 10.94
CA THR A 134 15.05 2.39 11.18
C THR A 134 15.54 1.30 12.13
N TYR A 135 16.71 0.78 11.85
CA TYR A 135 17.39 -0.22 12.68
C TYR A 135 18.86 0.07 12.78
N ASP A 136 19.43 -0.20 13.96
CA ASP A 136 20.87 -0.01 14.19
C ASP A 136 21.66 -1.20 13.68
N ILE A 137 22.71 -0.95 12.91
CA ILE A 137 23.73 -1.95 12.57
C ILE A 137 25.06 -1.59 13.24
N ASP A 138 25.83 -2.60 13.58
CA ASP A 138 27.18 -2.43 14.12
C ASP A 138 28.20 -2.42 12.97
N VAL A 139 28.98 -1.35 12.85
CA VAL A 139 30.06 -1.20 11.87
C VAL A 139 31.40 -1.29 12.60
N TYR A 140 32.20 -2.29 12.29
CA TYR A 140 33.48 -2.54 12.96
C TYR A 140 34.63 -1.79 12.30
N TYR A 141 35.63 -1.38 13.12
CA TYR A 141 36.78 -0.64 12.63
C TYR A 141 37.77 -1.51 11.83
N SER A 142 38.19 -2.67 12.38
CA SER A 142 39.29 -3.46 11.81
C SER A 142 38.90 -4.81 11.24
N GLU A 143 38.03 -5.56 11.89
CA GLU A 143 37.57 -6.86 11.45
C GLU A 143 36.16 -7.11 11.93
N VAL A 144 35.31 -7.67 11.07
CA VAL A 144 33.97 -8.12 11.43
C VAL A 144 34.09 -9.46 12.16
N PRO A 145 33.56 -9.64 13.39
CA PRO A 145 33.65 -10.89 14.10
C PRO A 145 32.94 -12.03 13.35
N ALA A 146 33.60 -13.21 13.24
CA ALA A 146 33.05 -14.37 12.53
C ALA A 146 31.71 -14.91 13.08
N ASN A 147 31.29 -14.47 14.26
CA ASN A 147 30.03 -14.80 14.89
C ASN A 147 29.09 -13.60 15.00
N ALA A 148 29.34 -12.54 14.26
CA ALA A 148 28.45 -11.39 14.18
C ALA A 148 27.14 -11.82 13.50
N ASN A 149 26.03 -11.17 13.87
CA ASN A 149 24.75 -11.42 13.24
C ASN A 149 24.69 -10.63 11.93
N GLU A 150 24.57 -11.32 10.80
CA GLU A 150 24.51 -10.71 9.46
C GLU A 150 23.38 -9.66 9.31
N GLU A 151 22.27 -9.82 10.04
CA GLU A 151 21.14 -8.88 10.00
C GLU A 151 21.39 -7.56 10.75
N THR A 152 22.35 -7.53 11.66
CA THR A 152 22.63 -6.38 12.54
C THR A 152 24.08 -5.91 12.47
N THR A 153 24.82 -6.33 11.47
CA THR A 153 26.25 -5.99 11.33
C THR A 153 26.56 -5.71 9.87
N ASN A 154 27.28 -4.62 9.60
CA ASN A 154 27.78 -4.35 8.25
C ASN A 154 28.73 -5.46 7.78
N ALA A 155 28.58 -5.87 6.53
CA ALA A 155 29.39 -6.95 5.96
C ALA A 155 30.89 -6.59 5.85
N MET A 156 31.19 -5.29 5.72
CA MET A 156 32.56 -4.78 5.56
C MET A 156 33.00 -3.95 6.76
N SER A 157 34.26 -4.13 7.20
CA SER A 157 34.85 -3.26 8.22
C SER A 157 35.30 -1.92 7.63
N TYR A 158 35.52 -0.93 8.48
CA TYR A 158 36.01 0.39 8.03
C TYR A 158 37.35 0.29 7.29
N LEU A 159 38.31 -0.51 7.79
CA LEU A 159 39.61 -0.66 7.12
C LEU A 159 39.49 -1.35 5.76
N ASP A 160 38.65 -2.39 5.66
CA ASP A 160 38.39 -3.06 4.39
C ASP A 160 37.68 -2.11 3.42
N ALA A 161 36.77 -1.24 3.89
CA ALA A 161 36.11 -0.22 3.09
C ALA A 161 37.09 0.85 2.57
N VAL A 162 38.07 1.26 3.38
CA VAL A 162 39.15 2.17 2.95
C VAL A 162 40.03 1.50 1.89
N ASP A 163 40.33 0.21 2.02
CA ASP A 163 41.09 -0.52 1.01
C ASP A 163 40.27 -0.66 -0.28
N TYR A 164 38.99 -0.96 -0.18
CA TYR A 164 38.05 -0.98 -1.31
C TYR A 164 37.96 0.39 -2.01
N PHE A 165 37.86 1.49 -1.26
CA PHE A 165 37.88 2.84 -1.78
C PHE A 165 39.17 3.13 -2.56
N ASN A 166 40.33 2.73 -2.02
CA ASN A 166 41.61 2.97 -2.68
C ASN A 166 41.77 2.16 -3.98
N GLU A 167 41.15 0.98 -4.08
CA GLU A 167 41.21 0.14 -5.28
C GLU A 167 40.21 0.58 -6.35
N THR A 168 38.98 0.89 -5.98
CA THR A 168 37.86 1.16 -6.90
C THR A 168 37.58 2.64 -7.12
N GLN A 169 38.03 3.51 -6.19
CA GLN A 169 37.66 4.94 -6.09
C GLN A 169 36.15 5.16 -6.05
N MET A 170 35.41 4.15 -5.53
CA MET A 170 33.93 4.14 -5.48
C MET A 170 33.31 4.40 -6.87
N ALA A 171 33.92 3.84 -7.91
CA ALA A 171 33.34 3.92 -9.25
C ALA A 171 31.97 3.23 -9.24
N GLU A 172 31.00 3.88 -9.85
CA GLU A 172 29.64 3.34 -9.98
C GLU A 172 29.68 1.99 -10.69
N ILE A 173 28.95 1.01 -10.16
CA ILE A 173 28.94 -0.36 -10.68
C ILE A 173 27.91 -0.44 -11.80
N ASP A 174 28.38 -0.52 -13.06
CA ASP A 174 27.49 -0.70 -14.21
C ASP A 174 27.05 -2.18 -14.30
N PRO A 175 25.74 -2.48 -14.16
CA PRO A 175 25.21 -3.83 -14.30
C PRO A 175 25.55 -4.49 -15.64
N ALA A 176 25.77 -3.69 -16.70
CA ALA A 176 26.08 -4.19 -18.02
C ALA A 176 27.48 -4.86 -18.12
N ASP A 177 28.39 -4.57 -17.19
CA ASP A 177 29.73 -5.15 -17.16
C ASP A 177 29.74 -6.61 -16.65
N TYR A 178 28.67 -7.04 -15.97
CA TYR A 178 28.57 -8.35 -15.31
C TYR A 178 27.84 -9.41 -16.15
N GLY A 179 27.27 -9.06 -17.30
CA GLY A 179 26.59 -10.05 -18.15
C GLY A 179 25.64 -9.47 -19.19
N VAL A 180 24.62 -10.24 -19.57
CA VAL A 180 23.61 -9.76 -20.51
C VAL A 180 22.54 -9.01 -19.74
N PHE A 181 22.77 -7.73 -19.55
CA PHE A 181 21.86 -6.86 -18.82
C PHE A 181 20.76 -6.30 -19.72
N VAL A 182 19.53 -6.29 -19.21
CA VAL A 182 18.37 -5.67 -19.82
C VAL A 182 17.95 -4.50 -18.93
N PRO A 183 18.20 -3.26 -19.36
CA PRO A 183 17.84 -2.09 -18.57
C PRO A 183 16.32 -2.00 -18.39
N SER A 184 15.90 -1.34 -17.35
CA SER A 184 14.49 -1.12 -17.04
C SER A 184 13.77 -0.29 -18.10
N ILE A 185 12.45 -0.29 -18.07
CA ILE A 185 11.64 0.54 -19.00
C ILE A 185 11.90 2.03 -18.76
N PRO A 186 11.96 2.53 -17.51
CA PRO A 186 12.37 3.92 -17.24
C PRO A 186 13.73 4.26 -17.82
N ASP A 187 14.77 3.44 -17.60
CA ASP A 187 16.13 3.69 -18.07
C ASP A 187 16.23 3.73 -19.60
N LEU A 188 15.54 2.78 -20.27
CA LEU A 188 15.47 2.77 -21.73
C LEU A 188 14.86 4.06 -22.29
N ILE A 189 13.81 4.56 -21.63
CA ILE A 189 13.13 5.79 -22.06
C ILE A 189 14.00 7.01 -21.71
N SER A 190 14.60 7.05 -20.52
CA SER A 190 15.52 8.11 -20.06
C SER A 190 16.70 8.24 -21.01
N THR A 191 17.43 7.14 -21.26
CA THR A 191 18.55 7.12 -22.22
C THR A 191 18.11 7.54 -23.62
N GLY A 192 16.89 7.22 -24.03
CA GLY A 192 16.32 7.66 -25.31
C GLY A 192 16.07 9.16 -25.35
N LEU A 193 15.56 9.75 -24.28
CA LEU A 193 15.29 11.18 -24.13
C LEU A 193 16.59 11.99 -24.11
N ASP A 194 17.61 11.52 -23.39
CA ASP A 194 18.93 12.15 -23.29
C ASP A 194 19.63 12.22 -24.65
N LYS A 195 19.56 11.14 -25.44
CA LYS A 195 20.10 11.12 -26.81
C LYS A 195 19.44 12.12 -27.77
N ILE A 196 18.17 12.48 -27.50
CA ILE A 196 17.42 13.47 -28.30
C ILE A 196 17.70 14.90 -27.79
N GLY A 197 18.30 15.06 -26.60
CA GLY A 197 18.52 16.35 -25.95
C GLY A 197 17.21 16.95 -25.43
N CYS A 198 16.42 16.15 -24.72
CA CYS A 198 15.14 16.56 -24.18
C CYS A 198 15.32 17.65 -23.13
N ALA A 199 14.39 18.59 -23.02
CA ALA A 199 14.41 19.58 -21.95
C ALA A 199 14.05 18.93 -20.60
N ASP A 200 14.72 19.31 -19.51
CA ASP A 200 14.62 18.71 -18.18
C ASP A 200 13.16 18.58 -17.67
N TRP A 201 12.36 19.63 -17.85
CA TRP A 201 10.95 19.58 -17.48
C TRP A 201 10.14 18.51 -18.23
N LEU A 202 10.50 18.25 -19.51
CA LEU A 202 9.82 17.24 -20.32
C LEU A 202 10.34 15.84 -20.00
N HIS A 203 11.62 15.72 -19.65
CA HIS A 203 12.22 14.50 -19.14
C HIS A 203 11.50 14.06 -17.85
N GLY A 204 11.42 14.91 -16.84
CA GLY A 204 10.70 14.65 -15.60
C GLY A 204 9.21 14.34 -15.82
N LEU A 205 8.52 15.08 -16.71
CA LEU A 205 7.12 14.77 -17.03
C LEU A 205 6.95 13.34 -17.59
N ILE A 206 7.87 12.90 -18.44
CA ILE A 206 7.78 11.59 -19.07
C ILE A 206 8.16 10.50 -18.08
N ILE A 207 9.27 10.63 -17.36
CA ILE A 207 9.76 9.61 -16.43
C ILE A 207 8.88 9.59 -15.16
N ASP A 208 8.84 10.68 -14.39
CA ASP A 208 8.18 10.71 -13.08
C ASP A 208 6.65 10.85 -13.19
N GLY A 209 6.16 11.51 -14.24
CA GLY A 209 4.71 11.68 -14.42
C GLY A 209 4.05 10.51 -15.14
N ILE A 210 4.58 10.10 -16.31
CA ILE A 210 3.94 9.10 -17.17
C ILE A 210 4.45 7.71 -16.86
N VAL A 211 5.76 7.50 -16.89
CA VAL A 211 6.36 6.16 -16.77
C VAL A 211 6.18 5.64 -15.35
N ALA A 212 6.44 6.45 -14.33
CA ALA A 212 6.19 6.11 -12.94
C ALA A 212 4.70 5.81 -12.69
N GLY A 213 3.79 6.63 -13.26
CA GLY A 213 2.34 6.39 -13.15
C GLY A 213 1.88 5.11 -13.83
N VAL A 214 2.45 4.76 -14.99
CA VAL A 214 2.18 3.49 -15.68
C VAL A 214 2.81 2.32 -14.91
N GLY A 215 4.03 2.48 -14.42
CA GLY A 215 4.77 1.52 -13.60
C GLY A 215 3.99 1.13 -12.35
N ALA A 216 3.52 2.12 -11.60
CA ALA A 216 2.70 1.90 -10.41
C ALA A 216 1.44 1.07 -10.70
N VAL A 217 0.83 1.21 -11.89
CA VAL A 217 -0.33 0.38 -12.27
C VAL A 217 0.11 -1.02 -12.65
N LEU A 218 1.12 -1.13 -13.52
CA LEU A 218 1.55 -2.42 -14.07
C LEU A 218 2.27 -3.28 -13.02
N GLY A 219 2.95 -2.66 -12.06
CA GLY A 219 3.57 -3.34 -10.93
C GLY A 219 2.56 -4.16 -10.11
N PHE A 220 1.35 -3.66 -9.89
CA PHE A 220 0.30 -4.40 -9.16
C PHE A 220 -0.47 -5.42 -9.99
N VAL A 221 -0.36 -5.38 -11.31
CA VAL A 221 -1.13 -6.28 -12.19
C VAL A 221 -0.86 -7.75 -11.91
N PRO A 222 0.39 -8.23 -11.75
CA PRO A 222 0.65 -9.64 -11.50
C PRO A 222 -0.08 -10.17 -10.26
N GLN A 223 0.01 -9.48 -9.15
CA GLN A 223 -0.67 -9.82 -7.89
C GLN A 223 -2.19 -9.87 -8.07
N MET A 224 -2.75 -8.90 -8.81
CA MET A 224 -4.17 -8.86 -9.12
C MET A 224 -4.60 -10.02 -10.00
N LEU A 225 -3.78 -10.44 -10.97
CA LEU A 225 -4.09 -11.59 -11.82
C LEU A 225 -4.10 -12.89 -11.03
N VAL A 226 -3.14 -13.09 -10.12
CA VAL A 226 -3.13 -14.26 -9.21
C VAL A 226 -4.40 -14.27 -8.35
N LEU A 227 -4.76 -13.13 -7.76
CA LEU A 227 -5.98 -13.00 -6.98
C LEU A 227 -7.23 -13.32 -7.81
N PHE A 228 -7.32 -12.84 -9.06
CA PHE A 228 -8.45 -13.12 -9.94
C PHE A 228 -8.54 -14.59 -10.34
N ILE A 229 -7.42 -15.30 -10.52
CA ILE A 229 -7.38 -16.74 -10.74
C ILE A 229 -8.01 -17.47 -9.56
N LEU A 230 -7.54 -17.19 -8.35
CA LEU A 230 -8.00 -17.86 -7.13
C LEU A 230 -9.48 -17.58 -6.86
N LEU A 231 -9.91 -16.32 -7.01
CA LEU A 231 -11.32 -15.95 -6.88
C LEU A 231 -12.20 -16.60 -7.95
N ALA A 232 -11.73 -16.68 -9.20
CA ALA A 232 -12.46 -17.36 -10.27
C ALA A 232 -12.62 -18.86 -9.97
N ILE A 233 -11.60 -19.52 -9.43
CA ILE A 233 -11.69 -20.92 -8.98
C ILE A 233 -12.78 -21.07 -7.92
N LEU A 234 -12.80 -20.22 -6.89
CA LEU A 234 -13.79 -20.27 -5.82
C LEU A 234 -15.21 -19.95 -6.32
N GLU A 235 -15.34 -19.08 -7.29
CA GLU A 235 -16.62 -18.72 -7.90
C GLU A 235 -17.17 -19.88 -8.76
N TYR A 236 -16.35 -20.42 -9.67
CA TYR A 236 -16.75 -21.50 -10.56
C TYR A 236 -17.00 -22.83 -9.84
N CYS A 237 -16.27 -23.13 -8.77
CA CYS A 237 -16.57 -24.33 -7.97
C CYS A 237 -17.85 -24.21 -7.13
N GLY A 238 -18.50 -23.03 -7.10
CA GLY A 238 -19.75 -22.79 -6.39
C GLY A 238 -19.59 -22.57 -4.88
N TYR A 239 -18.37 -22.43 -4.38
CA TYR A 239 -18.10 -22.19 -2.95
C TYR A 239 -18.63 -20.84 -2.47
N MET A 240 -18.45 -19.79 -3.27
CA MET A 240 -18.88 -18.42 -2.92
C MET A 240 -20.39 -18.32 -2.69
N ALA A 241 -21.20 -19.06 -3.43
CA ALA A 241 -22.64 -19.09 -3.25
C ALA A 241 -23.06 -19.65 -1.88
N ARG A 242 -22.35 -20.65 -1.39
CA ARG A 242 -22.62 -21.29 -0.10
C ARG A 242 -22.26 -20.38 1.08
N ILE A 243 -21.14 -19.71 0.97
CA ILE A 243 -20.72 -18.72 1.99
C ILE A 243 -21.71 -17.55 2.04
N ALA A 244 -22.13 -17.04 0.89
CA ALA A 244 -23.14 -15.98 0.84
C ALA A 244 -24.46 -16.41 1.52
N PHE A 245 -24.87 -17.68 1.35
CA PHE A 245 -26.04 -18.22 2.03
C PHE A 245 -25.90 -18.25 3.56
N ILE A 246 -24.74 -18.65 4.08
CA ILE A 246 -24.49 -18.69 5.52
C ILE A 246 -24.45 -17.28 6.11
N MET A 247 -23.76 -16.38 5.43
CA MET A 247 -23.57 -14.99 5.87
C MET A 247 -24.83 -14.15 5.77
N ASP A 248 -25.81 -14.55 4.93
CA ASP A 248 -27.09 -13.84 4.78
C ASP A 248 -27.79 -13.61 6.13
N ARG A 249 -27.77 -14.61 6.99
CA ARG A 249 -28.38 -14.51 8.33
C ARG A 249 -27.74 -13.43 9.22
N ILE A 250 -26.42 -13.23 9.07
CA ILE A 250 -25.66 -12.26 9.85
C ILE A 250 -25.88 -10.87 9.26
N PHE A 251 -25.70 -10.73 7.95
CA PHE A 251 -25.80 -9.46 7.26
C PHE A 251 -27.19 -8.82 7.29
N ARG A 252 -28.24 -9.63 7.22
CA ARG A 252 -29.63 -9.16 7.37
C ARG A 252 -29.89 -8.45 8.70
N LYS A 253 -29.25 -8.85 9.80
CA LYS A 253 -29.39 -8.15 11.09
C LYS A 253 -28.89 -6.72 11.02
N PHE A 254 -27.91 -6.45 10.15
CA PHE A 254 -27.32 -5.13 9.94
C PHE A 254 -27.93 -4.37 8.75
N GLY A 255 -28.96 -4.94 8.13
CA GLY A 255 -29.66 -4.30 7.02
C GLY A 255 -29.01 -4.48 5.66
N LEU A 256 -27.99 -5.31 5.55
CA LEU A 256 -27.31 -5.67 4.31
C LEU A 256 -27.82 -7.03 3.79
N SER A 257 -27.83 -7.23 2.49
CA SER A 257 -28.12 -8.51 1.86
C SER A 257 -26.95 -9.49 2.07
N GLY A 258 -27.21 -10.78 2.18
CA GLY A 258 -26.15 -11.80 2.25
C GLY A 258 -25.23 -11.80 1.03
N LYS A 259 -25.74 -11.41 -0.14
CA LYS A 259 -24.93 -11.22 -1.35
C LYS A 259 -23.92 -10.09 -1.20
N SER A 260 -24.11 -9.13 -0.28
CA SER A 260 -23.18 -8.03 0.01
C SER A 260 -21.87 -8.50 0.64
N PHE A 261 -21.87 -9.69 1.23
CA PHE A 261 -20.67 -10.27 1.83
C PHE A 261 -19.55 -10.52 0.80
N ILE A 262 -19.90 -11.00 -0.39
CA ILE A 262 -18.93 -11.31 -1.45
C ILE A 262 -18.15 -10.04 -1.89
N PRO A 263 -18.82 -8.93 -2.27
CA PRO A 263 -18.15 -7.67 -2.55
C PRO A 263 -17.23 -7.16 -1.44
N ILE A 264 -17.69 -7.22 -0.20
CA ILE A 264 -16.93 -6.75 0.97
C ILE A 264 -15.68 -7.61 1.16
N LEU A 265 -15.83 -8.93 1.04
CA LEU A 265 -14.71 -9.85 1.16
C LEU A 265 -13.66 -9.63 0.06
N VAL A 266 -14.09 -9.63 -1.20
CA VAL A 266 -13.18 -9.34 -2.32
C VAL A 266 -12.51 -7.97 -2.16
N GLY A 267 -13.21 -7.03 -1.53
CA GLY A 267 -12.71 -5.69 -1.20
C GLY A 267 -11.53 -5.68 -0.24
N THR A 268 -11.31 -6.72 0.58
CA THR A 268 -10.12 -6.82 1.45
C THR A 268 -8.83 -6.99 0.64
N GLY A 269 -8.88 -7.63 -0.52
CA GLY A 269 -7.74 -7.68 -1.43
C GLY A 269 -7.62 -6.39 -2.23
N CYS A 270 -8.68 -6.04 -2.97
CA CYS A 270 -8.73 -4.79 -3.74
C CYS A 270 -10.18 -4.27 -3.84
N GLY A 271 -10.36 -2.97 -3.65
CA GLY A 271 -11.66 -2.31 -3.73
C GLY A 271 -12.31 -2.39 -5.10
N VAL A 272 -11.52 -2.36 -6.19
CA VAL A 272 -12.05 -2.38 -7.58
C VAL A 272 -12.83 -3.65 -7.88
N PRO A 273 -12.26 -4.86 -7.78
CA PRO A 273 -13.01 -6.10 -8.00
C PRO A 273 -14.12 -6.29 -6.94
N GLY A 274 -13.92 -5.83 -5.70
CA GLY A 274 -14.94 -5.84 -4.67
C GLY A 274 -16.19 -5.07 -5.11
N ILE A 275 -16.04 -3.85 -5.60
CA ILE A 275 -17.15 -3.05 -6.13
C ILE A 275 -17.79 -3.74 -7.35
N MET A 276 -16.98 -4.28 -8.25
CA MET A 276 -17.50 -4.98 -9.44
C MET A 276 -18.30 -6.23 -9.10
N ALA A 277 -17.94 -6.94 -8.02
CA ALA A 277 -18.67 -8.12 -7.55
C ALA A 277 -20.09 -7.78 -7.08
N SER A 278 -20.38 -6.51 -6.76
CA SER A 278 -21.73 -6.06 -6.37
C SER A 278 -22.79 -6.26 -7.45
N ARG A 279 -22.40 -6.53 -8.71
CA ARG A 279 -23.32 -6.86 -9.82
C ARG A 279 -24.16 -8.10 -9.56
N THR A 280 -23.70 -9.00 -8.70
CA THR A 280 -24.46 -10.19 -8.30
C THR A 280 -25.68 -9.87 -7.44
N ILE A 281 -25.80 -8.61 -6.97
CA ILE A 281 -26.91 -8.14 -6.14
C ILE A 281 -28.01 -7.57 -7.05
N GLU A 282 -29.17 -8.22 -7.08
CA GLU A 282 -30.28 -7.85 -7.95
C GLU A 282 -30.99 -6.58 -7.49
N ASN A 283 -31.16 -6.43 -6.17
CA ASN A 283 -31.80 -5.24 -5.60
C ASN A 283 -30.88 -4.01 -5.71
N GLU A 284 -31.34 -3.02 -6.44
CA GLU A 284 -30.56 -1.81 -6.72
C GLU A 284 -30.22 -1.02 -5.43
N LYS A 285 -31.12 -0.98 -4.44
CA LYS A 285 -30.85 -0.31 -3.15
C LYS A 285 -29.77 -1.02 -2.38
N ASP A 286 -29.86 -2.34 -2.25
CA ASP A 286 -28.87 -3.17 -1.55
C ASP A 286 -27.51 -3.11 -2.28
N ARG A 287 -27.51 -3.12 -3.62
CA ARG A 287 -26.30 -2.98 -4.44
C ARG A 287 -25.62 -1.64 -4.20
N ARG A 288 -26.35 -0.54 -4.27
CA ARG A 288 -25.81 0.81 -4.00
C ARG A 288 -25.24 0.91 -2.59
N MET A 289 -25.94 0.41 -1.61
CA MET A 289 -25.49 0.39 -0.22
C MET A 289 -24.19 -0.40 -0.06
N THR A 290 -24.10 -1.58 -0.69
CA THR A 290 -22.90 -2.41 -0.70
C THR A 290 -21.73 -1.69 -1.37
N VAL A 291 -21.93 -1.08 -2.54
CA VAL A 291 -20.90 -0.30 -3.24
C VAL A 291 -20.35 0.84 -2.36
N MET A 292 -21.21 1.50 -1.58
CA MET A 292 -20.81 2.60 -0.68
C MET A 292 -19.99 2.12 0.52
N THR A 293 -20.18 0.88 0.97
CA THR A 293 -19.58 0.37 2.22
C THR A 293 -18.40 -0.58 1.98
N THR A 294 -18.30 -1.18 0.80
CA THR A 294 -17.26 -2.19 0.47
C THR A 294 -15.83 -1.67 0.69
N THR A 295 -15.57 -0.39 0.44
CA THR A 295 -14.24 0.20 0.52
C THR A 295 -13.82 0.65 1.92
N PHE A 296 -14.66 0.49 2.93
CA PHE A 296 -14.28 0.78 4.32
C PHE A 296 -13.32 -0.24 4.90
N ILE A 297 -13.35 -1.47 4.40
CA ILE A 297 -12.38 -2.48 4.82
C ILE A 297 -11.00 -2.15 4.23
N PRO A 298 -9.89 -2.37 4.97
CA PRO A 298 -8.54 -2.23 4.43
C PRO A 298 -8.33 -3.15 3.23
N CYS A 299 -7.77 -2.64 2.15
CA CYS A 299 -7.26 -3.41 1.02
C CYS A 299 -5.73 -3.47 1.07
N GLY A 300 -5.09 -4.29 0.25
CA GLY A 300 -3.63 -4.45 0.20
C GLY A 300 -2.89 -3.11 0.11
N ALA A 301 -3.32 -2.21 -0.76
CA ALA A 301 -2.76 -0.86 -0.93
C ALA A 301 -2.86 0.07 0.31
N LYS A 302 -3.66 -0.29 1.31
CA LYS A 302 -3.74 0.46 2.58
C LYS A 302 -2.80 -0.09 3.65
N VAL A 303 -2.24 -1.28 3.47
CA VAL A 303 -1.42 -1.95 4.50
C VAL A 303 -0.11 -1.20 4.76
N PRO A 304 0.66 -0.77 3.74
CA PRO A 304 1.91 -0.03 3.98
C PRO A 304 1.68 1.25 4.79
N PHE A 305 0.68 2.04 4.42
CA PHE A 305 0.35 3.26 5.15
C PHE A 305 -0.12 2.98 6.60
N ILE A 306 -0.85 1.87 6.85
CA ILE A 306 -1.23 1.46 8.21
C ILE A 306 0.01 1.06 9.01
N ALA A 307 0.95 0.35 8.40
CA ALA A 307 2.21 -0.07 9.00
C ALA A 307 3.08 1.15 9.35
N MET A 308 3.26 2.08 8.41
CA MET A 308 4.01 3.32 8.63
C MET A 308 3.47 4.12 9.83
N ILE A 309 2.16 4.34 9.93
CA ILE A 309 1.57 5.07 11.05
C ILE A 309 1.68 4.27 12.37
N ALA A 310 1.54 2.94 12.31
CA ALA A 310 1.73 2.08 13.48
C ALA A 310 3.20 2.07 13.95
N GLY A 311 4.17 2.07 13.04
CA GLY A 311 5.60 2.20 13.31
C GLY A 311 5.93 3.56 13.93
N ALA A 312 5.72 4.62 13.18
CA ALA A 312 6.14 5.97 13.54
C ALA A 312 5.51 6.50 14.85
N ILE A 313 4.23 6.24 15.09
CA ILE A 313 3.48 6.88 16.20
C ILE A 313 3.23 5.91 17.35
N PHE A 314 3.18 4.61 17.10
CA PHE A 314 2.78 3.59 18.09
C PHE A 314 3.87 2.54 18.34
N GLY A 315 5.11 2.79 17.89
CA GLY A 315 6.27 1.92 18.12
C GLY A 315 6.07 0.51 17.57
N GLY A 316 5.55 0.37 16.34
CA GLY A 316 5.37 -0.92 15.66
C GLY A 316 4.24 -1.79 16.22
N SER A 317 3.28 -1.21 16.97
CA SER A 317 2.22 -1.98 17.62
C SER A 317 1.31 -2.70 16.63
N SER A 318 1.40 -4.03 16.58
CA SER A 318 0.52 -4.90 15.79
C SER A 318 -0.97 -4.77 16.15
N ILE A 319 -1.26 -4.31 17.37
CA ILE A 319 -2.65 -4.03 17.82
C ILE A 319 -3.26 -2.90 17.01
N VAL A 320 -2.48 -1.85 16.72
CA VAL A 320 -2.95 -0.70 15.91
C VAL A 320 -3.25 -1.15 14.48
N ALA A 321 -2.35 -1.89 13.86
CA ALA A 321 -2.55 -2.43 12.52
C ALA A 321 -3.79 -3.35 12.45
N THR A 322 -3.93 -4.25 13.43
CA THR A 322 -5.10 -5.14 13.52
C THR A 322 -6.40 -4.35 13.78
N SER A 323 -6.35 -3.29 14.59
CA SER A 323 -7.52 -2.46 14.89
C SER A 323 -8.12 -1.81 13.66
N ALA A 324 -7.31 -1.49 12.64
CA ALA A 324 -7.78 -0.92 11.38
C ALA A 324 -8.81 -1.82 10.68
N TYR A 325 -8.60 -3.14 10.68
CA TYR A 325 -9.56 -4.10 10.13
C TYR A 325 -10.87 -4.14 10.93
N PHE A 326 -10.78 -4.14 12.26
CA PHE A 326 -11.98 -4.10 13.11
C PHE A 326 -12.75 -2.80 12.95
N ILE A 327 -12.06 -1.67 12.81
CA ILE A 327 -12.69 -0.37 12.54
C ILE A 327 -13.39 -0.39 11.17
N GLY A 328 -12.77 -0.97 10.15
CA GLY A 328 -13.40 -1.14 8.84
C GLY A 328 -14.69 -1.96 8.91
N ILE A 329 -14.67 -3.09 9.61
CA ILE A 329 -15.85 -3.94 9.83
C ILE A 329 -16.93 -3.19 10.60
N ALA A 330 -16.56 -2.52 11.69
CA ALA A 330 -17.49 -1.71 12.49
C ALA A 330 -18.10 -0.58 11.66
N ALA A 331 -17.30 0.08 10.82
CA ALA A 331 -17.77 1.12 9.91
C ALA A 331 -18.79 0.60 8.89
N ILE A 332 -18.58 -0.60 8.32
CA ILE A 332 -19.54 -1.25 7.42
C ILE A 332 -20.86 -1.52 8.14
N ILE A 333 -20.82 -2.07 9.35
CA ILE A 333 -22.00 -2.38 10.15
C ILE A 333 -22.76 -1.10 10.52
N CYS A 334 -22.07 -0.11 11.09
CA CYS A 334 -22.67 1.17 11.48
C CYS A 334 -23.28 1.89 10.26
N SER A 335 -22.54 1.93 9.16
CA SER A 335 -23.00 2.53 7.90
C SER A 335 -24.22 1.81 7.33
N GLY A 336 -24.24 0.46 7.34
CA GLY A 336 -25.40 -0.33 6.95
C GLY A 336 -26.65 0.02 7.77
N ILE A 337 -26.51 0.12 9.07
CA ILE A 337 -27.62 0.49 9.99
C ILE A 337 -28.09 1.94 9.73
N ILE A 338 -27.15 2.89 9.56
CA ILE A 338 -27.45 4.30 9.33
C ILE A 338 -28.18 4.47 7.99
N LEU A 339 -27.63 3.91 6.92
CA LEU A 339 -28.20 4.02 5.58
C LEU A 339 -29.59 3.40 5.50
N LYS A 340 -29.81 2.24 6.15
CA LYS A 340 -31.11 1.56 6.18
C LYS A 340 -32.20 2.38 6.86
N LYS A 341 -31.85 3.22 7.85
CA LYS A 341 -32.79 4.13 8.51
C LYS A 341 -33.19 5.32 7.64
N THR A 342 -32.44 5.60 6.54
CA THR A 342 -32.78 6.68 5.64
C THR A 342 -33.93 6.28 4.70
N LYS A 343 -34.82 7.23 4.36
CA LYS A 343 -35.93 6.99 3.42
C LYS A 343 -35.48 6.47 2.05
N MET A 344 -34.23 6.76 1.66
CA MET A 344 -33.68 6.35 0.36
C MET A 344 -33.42 4.85 0.28
N PHE A 345 -33.03 4.23 1.39
CA PHE A 345 -32.65 2.81 1.46
C PHE A 345 -33.61 1.99 2.36
N ALA A 346 -34.64 2.62 2.90
CA ALA A 346 -35.64 1.95 3.70
C ALA A 346 -36.36 0.84 2.90
N GLY A 347 -36.61 -0.28 3.56
CA GLY A 347 -37.26 -1.49 3.00
C GLY A 347 -36.60 -2.75 3.55
N ASP A 348 -37.26 -3.88 3.41
CA ASP A 348 -36.67 -5.16 3.81
C ASP A 348 -35.59 -5.56 2.79
N PRO A 349 -34.44 -6.15 3.25
CA PRO A 349 -33.48 -6.72 2.34
C PRO A 349 -34.14 -7.79 1.48
N SER A 350 -33.77 -7.83 0.20
CA SER A 350 -34.32 -8.84 -0.72
C SER A 350 -34.10 -10.24 -0.13
N PRO A 351 -35.10 -11.14 -0.19
CA PRO A 351 -34.91 -12.50 0.27
C PRO A 351 -33.81 -13.16 -0.54
N PHE A 352 -32.90 -13.84 0.14
CA PHE A 352 -31.86 -14.61 -0.50
C PHE A 352 -32.47 -15.92 -1.03
N VAL A 353 -32.97 -15.87 -2.26
CA VAL A 353 -33.43 -17.06 -2.98
C VAL A 353 -32.38 -17.34 -4.04
N MET A 354 -31.51 -18.29 -3.77
CA MET A 354 -30.52 -18.76 -4.72
C MET A 354 -30.46 -20.28 -4.63
N GLU A 355 -30.69 -20.96 -5.75
CA GLU A 355 -30.36 -22.36 -5.86
C GLU A 355 -28.85 -22.52 -5.74
N LEU A 356 -28.39 -23.40 -4.85
CA LEU A 356 -26.97 -23.67 -4.70
C LEU A 356 -26.48 -24.38 -5.97
N PRO A 357 -25.53 -23.74 -6.72
CA PRO A 357 -25.03 -24.35 -7.93
C PRO A 357 -24.32 -25.69 -7.60
N PRO A 358 -24.36 -26.67 -8.51
CA PRO A 358 -23.59 -27.89 -8.33
C PRO A 358 -22.10 -27.59 -8.26
N TYR A 359 -21.34 -28.44 -7.56
CA TYR A 359 -19.88 -28.31 -7.56
C TYR A 359 -19.34 -28.72 -8.93
N HIS A 360 -18.56 -27.85 -9.53
CA HIS A 360 -17.85 -28.12 -10.77
C HIS A 360 -16.35 -27.85 -10.56
N ILE A 361 -15.53 -28.73 -11.09
CA ILE A 361 -14.10 -28.42 -11.24
C ILE A 361 -14.01 -27.46 -12.42
N PRO A 362 -13.54 -26.23 -12.20
CA PRO A 362 -13.45 -25.25 -13.28
C PRO A 362 -12.44 -25.69 -14.33
N THR A 363 -12.76 -25.49 -15.59
CA THR A 363 -11.79 -25.72 -16.67
C THR A 363 -10.74 -24.62 -16.66
N VAL A 364 -9.49 -24.97 -16.88
CA VAL A 364 -8.36 -24.00 -16.90
C VAL A 364 -8.66 -22.86 -17.87
N GLY A 365 -9.22 -23.16 -19.04
CA GLY A 365 -9.56 -22.13 -20.03
C GLY A 365 -10.61 -21.13 -19.55
N SER A 366 -11.62 -21.55 -18.77
CA SER A 366 -12.64 -20.63 -18.24
C SER A 366 -12.04 -19.72 -17.14
N VAL A 367 -11.17 -20.26 -16.30
CA VAL A 367 -10.48 -19.48 -15.25
C VAL A 367 -9.57 -18.44 -15.89
N LEU A 368 -8.69 -18.84 -16.82
CA LEU A 368 -7.76 -17.92 -17.49
C LEU A 368 -8.50 -16.84 -18.29
N ARG A 369 -9.61 -17.20 -18.95
CA ARG A 369 -10.42 -16.22 -19.66
C ARG A 369 -11.06 -15.22 -18.71
N SER A 370 -11.62 -15.67 -17.60
CA SER A 370 -12.19 -14.79 -16.56
C SER A 370 -11.13 -13.89 -15.95
N MET A 371 -9.95 -14.43 -15.65
CA MET A 371 -8.80 -13.66 -15.18
C MET A 371 -8.43 -12.55 -16.18
N TRP A 372 -8.25 -12.91 -17.46
CA TRP A 372 -7.84 -11.96 -18.49
C TRP A 372 -8.89 -10.87 -18.74
N GLU A 373 -10.18 -11.22 -18.82
CA GLU A 373 -11.25 -10.23 -19.00
C GLU A 373 -11.31 -9.22 -17.83
N ARG A 374 -11.14 -9.70 -16.60
CA ARG A 374 -11.09 -8.85 -15.40
C ARG A 374 -9.82 -8.02 -15.35
N GLY A 375 -8.66 -8.63 -15.58
CA GLY A 375 -7.35 -7.99 -15.59
C GLY A 375 -7.25 -6.91 -16.68
N TRP A 376 -7.62 -7.23 -17.92
CA TRP A 376 -7.62 -6.27 -19.02
C TRP A 376 -8.57 -5.09 -18.78
N SER A 377 -9.74 -5.38 -18.22
CA SER A 377 -10.69 -4.32 -17.84
C SER A 377 -10.14 -3.42 -16.73
N PHE A 378 -9.33 -3.97 -15.81
CA PHE A 378 -8.62 -3.22 -14.78
C PHE A 378 -7.53 -2.33 -15.42
N ILE A 379 -6.59 -2.91 -16.16
CA ILE A 379 -5.48 -2.19 -16.81
C ILE A 379 -6.00 -1.02 -17.65
N LYS A 380 -6.99 -1.27 -18.51
CA LYS A 380 -7.49 -0.24 -19.41
C LYS A 380 -8.16 0.92 -18.68
N LYS A 381 -8.86 0.67 -17.57
CA LYS A 381 -9.66 1.71 -16.89
C LYS A 381 -8.90 2.36 -15.74
N ALA A 382 -8.29 1.55 -14.89
CA ALA A 382 -7.49 2.05 -13.79
C ALA A 382 -6.22 2.73 -14.30
N GLY A 383 -5.51 2.10 -15.24
CA GLY A 383 -4.30 2.64 -15.83
C GLY A 383 -4.50 4.04 -16.40
N THR A 384 -5.53 4.25 -17.23
CA THR A 384 -5.80 5.58 -17.81
C THR A 384 -6.07 6.66 -16.74
N ILE A 385 -6.86 6.33 -15.72
CA ILE A 385 -7.22 7.30 -14.67
C ILE A 385 -6.02 7.57 -13.77
N ILE A 386 -5.28 6.55 -13.38
CA ILE A 386 -4.13 6.69 -12.50
C ILE A 386 -3.04 7.49 -13.20
N THR A 387 -2.65 7.12 -14.44
CA THR A 387 -1.63 7.87 -15.20
C THR A 387 -2.01 9.35 -15.40
N LEU A 388 -3.27 9.65 -15.71
CA LEU A 388 -3.69 11.05 -15.83
C LEU A 388 -3.59 11.78 -14.48
N SER A 389 -3.86 11.08 -13.38
CA SER A 389 -3.81 11.65 -12.04
C SER A 389 -2.37 11.84 -11.56
N THR A 390 -1.46 10.90 -11.86
CA THR A 390 -0.03 11.05 -11.54
C THR A 390 0.59 12.22 -12.29
N ILE A 391 0.29 12.40 -13.57
CA ILE A 391 0.70 13.58 -14.33
C ILE A 391 0.19 14.87 -13.67
N ALA A 392 -1.08 14.91 -13.25
CA ALA A 392 -1.63 16.09 -12.60
C ALA A 392 -0.99 16.37 -11.23
N VAL A 393 -0.72 15.33 -10.45
CA VAL A 393 -0.01 15.44 -9.16
C VAL A 393 1.42 15.88 -9.38
N TRP A 394 2.17 15.23 -10.29
CA TRP A 394 3.52 15.63 -10.66
C TRP A 394 3.58 17.12 -11.03
N PHE A 395 2.72 17.57 -11.94
CA PHE A 395 2.67 18.97 -12.33
C PHE A 395 2.41 19.90 -11.14
N THR A 396 1.50 19.57 -10.25
CA THR A 396 1.19 20.40 -9.09
C THR A 396 2.24 20.35 -7.99
N THR A 397 3.07 19.33 -7.95
CA THR A 397 4.19 19.17 -7.01
C THR A 397 5.42 19.93 -7.47
N TYR A 398 5.82 19.77 -8.73
CA TYR A 398 7.06 20.35 -9.25
C TYR A 398 6.88 21.76 -9.86
N PHE A 399 5.69 22.30 -9.92
CA PHE A 399 5.46 23.68 -10.37
C PHE A 399 4.88 24.54 -9.27
N GLY A 400 5.41 25.76 -9.14
CA GLY A 400 4.98 26.70 -8.12
C GLY A 400 5.34 28.15 -8.41
N PHE A 401 5.13 29.00 -7.41
CA PHE A 401 5.42 30.41 -7.50
C PHE A 401 6.47 30.77 -6.44
N VAL A 402 7.69 31.07 -6.87
CA VAL A 402 8.77 31.57 -6.05
C VAL A 402 9.03 33.02 -6.45
N ASP A 403 9.04 33.93 -5.51
CA ASP A 403 9.24 35.39 -5.70
C ASP A 403 8.32 36.03 -6.77
N GLY A 404 7.12 35.47 -6.96
CA GLY A 404 6.13 35.96 -7.92
C GLY A 404 6.33 35.46 -9.35
N SER A 405 7.35 34.67 -9.64
CA SER A 405 7.57 33.99 -10.93
C SER A 405 7.09 32.54 -10.86
N PHE A 406 6.42 32.11 -11.94
CA PHE A 406 6.03 30.70 -12.10
C PHE A 406 7.20 29.93 -12.68
N GLN A 407 7.70 28.92 -11.94
CA GLN A 407 8.85 28.12 -12.35
C GLN A 407 8.72 26.68 -11.90
N MET A 408 9.56 25.80 -12.43
CA MET A 408 9.78 24.47 -11.92
C MET A 408 10.56 24.59 -10.60
N LEU A 409 10.21 23.78 -9.63
CA LEU A 409 10.75 23.78 -8.27
C LEU A 409 11.71 22.61 -8.10
N ASP A 410 12.79 22.86 -7.38
CA ASP A 410 13.67 21.82 -6.87
C ASP A 410 13.05 21.17 -5.62
N GLU A 411 13.52 20.00 -5.20
CA GLU A 411 12.99 19.27 -4.05
C GLU A 411 13.01 20.10 -2.76
N SER A 412 14.02 20.94 -2.55
CA SER A 412 14.12 21.87 -1.43
C SER A 412 13.04 22.97 -1.43
N GLN A 413 12.34 23.18 -2.54
CA GLN A 413 11.35 24.27 -2.74
C GLN A 413 9.91 23.76 -2.81
N ILE A 414 9.63 22.49 -2.49
CA ILE A 414 8.30 21.87 -2.57
C ILE A 414 7.23 22.63 -1.76
N ASP A 415 7.62 23.33 -0.71
CA ASP A 415 6.73 24.19 0.09
C ASP A 415 6.05 25.31 -0.73
N TYR A 416 6.65 25.74 -1.82
CA TYR A 416 6.11 26.77 -2.72
C TYR A 416 5.25 26.20 -3.84
N SER A 417 5.09 24.87 -3.90
CA SER A 417 4.35 24.17 -4.94
C SER A 417 2.85 24.56 -4.96
N ILE A 418 2.23 24.35 -6.11
CA ILE A 418 0.77 24.49 -6.24
C ILE A 418 0.07 23.53 -5.29
N LEU A 419 0.60 22.30 -5.15
CA LEU A 419 0.04 21.27 -4.28
C LEU A 419 0.12 21.68 -2.81
N ALA A 420 1.23 22.26 -2.34
CA ALA A 420 1.37 22.80 -1.00
C ALA A 420 0.36 23.94 -0.72
N LYS A 421 0.16 24.84 -1.69
CA LYS A 421 -0.85 25.91 -1.57
C LYS A 421 -2.27 25.36 -1.48
N ILE A 422 -2.60 24.35 -2.27
CA ILE A 422 -3.90 23.65 -2.19
C ILE A 422 -4.03 22.97 -0.82
N GLY A 423 -2.97 22.26 -0.36
CA GLY A 423 -2.92 21.64 0.95
C GLY A 423 -3.18 22.63 2.07
N ASN A 424 -2.48 23.76 2.08
CA ASN A 424 -2.68 24.84 3.06
C ASN A 424 -4.10 25.43 3.02
N ALA A 425 -4.69 25.60 1.84
CA ALA A 425 -6.04 26.12 1.71
C ALA A 425 -7.12 25.17 2.27
N ILE A 426 -6.84 23.88 2.34
CA ILE A 426 -7.77 22.84 2.79
C ILE A 426 -7.45 22.37 4.23
N ALA A 427 -6.20 22.51 4.68
CA ALA A 427 -5.71 21.99 5.97
C ALA A 427 -6.56 22.41 7.17
N TRP A 428 -7.17 23.61 7.15
CA TRP A 428 -8.03 24.09 8.22
C TRP A 428 -9.23 23.17 8.52
N ILE A 429 -9.69 22.41 7.53
CA ILE A 429 -10.79 21.44 7.69
C ILE A 429 -10.37 20.32 8.67
N PHE A 430 -9.11 19.97 8.70
CA PHE A 430 -8.56 18.87 9.49
C PHE A 430 -8.00 19.31 10.86
N VAL A 431 -7.96 20.62 11.14
CA VAL A 431 -7.58 21.14 12.48
C VAL A 431 -8.39 20.51 13.61
N PRO A 432 -9.73 20.33 13.50
CA PRO A 432 -10.49 19.67 14.57
C PRO A 432 -10.13 18.19 14.78
N GLN A 433 -9.54 17.55 13.76
CA GLN A 433 -9.06 16.17 13.83
C GLN A 433 -7.62 16.06 14.38
N GLY A 434 -6.95 17.20 14.61
CA GLY A 434 -5.63 17.28 15.23
C GLY A 434 -4.44 17.22 14.28
N TRP A 435 -4.66 17.12 12.95
CA TRP A 435 -3.62 17.04 11.92
C TRP A 435 -3.84 18.05 10.78
N GLY A 436 -4.20 19.27 11.13
CA GLY A 436 -4.45 20.37 10.18
C GLY A 436 -3.17 21.01 9.62
N ASN A 437 -2.13 20.24 9.31
CA ASN A 437 -0.94 20.66 8.58
C ASN A 437 -1.10 20.38 7.07
N TRP A 438 -0.36 21.12 6.25
CA TRP A 438 -0.50 20.99 4.80
C TRP A 438 0.08 19.66 4.29
N GLN A 439 1.17 19.16 4.89
CA GLN A 439 1.82 17.91 4.51
C GLN A 439 0.87 16.71 4.63
N ALA A 440 0.26 16.51 5.80
CA ALA A 440 -0.73 15.45 6.00
C ALA A 440 -1.95 15.61 5.10
N THR A 441 -2.36 16.86 4.82
CA THR A 441 -3.48 17.15 3.90
C THR A 441 -3.12 16.76 2.48
N VAL A 442 -1.93 17.09 2.02
CA VAL A 442 -1.40 16.71 0.70
C VAL A 442 -1.29 15.20 0.60
N ALA A 443 -0.70 14.51 1.58
CA ALA A 443 -0.63 13.06 1.61
C ALA A 443 -2.01 12.40 1.54
N SER A 444 -3.03 12.96 2.18
CA SER A 444 -4.42 12.48 2.06
C SER A 444 -4.99 12.69 0.66
N ILE A 445 -4.61 13.76 -0.04
CA ILE A 445 -5.05 14.05 -1.42
C ILE A 445 -4.34 13.12 -2.41
N THR A 446 -3.02 12.96 -2.31
CA THR A 446 -2.25 12.03 -3.16
C THR A 446 -2.70 10.59 -2.96
N GLY A 447 -3.06 10.21 -1.73
CA GLY A 447 -3.69 8.94 -1.40
C GLY A 447 -5.07 8.70 -2.03
N LEU A 448 -5.69 9.68 -2.70
CA LEU A 448 -6.85 9.44 -3.56
C LEU A 448 -6.46 8.90 -4.95
N VAL A 449 -5.26 9.18 -5.40
CA VAL A 449 -4.73 8.61 -6.65
C VAL A 449 -4.52 7.12 -6.43
N ALA A 450 -3.64 6.78 -5.50
CA ALA A 450 -3.37 5.43 -5.02
C ALA A 450 -3.04 5.49 -3.53
N LYS A 451 -3.49 4.51 -2.74
CA LYS A 451 -3.38 4.61 -1.27
C LYS A 451 -1.95 4.41 -0.76
N GLU A 452 -1.14 3.68 -1.48
CA GLU A 452 0.30 3.54 -1.25
C GLU A 452 1.05 4.86 -1.39
N ASN A 453 0.62 5.75 -2.26
CA ASN A 453 1.24 7.08 -2.44
C ASN A 453 1.21 7.94 -1.16
N ILE A 454 0.44 7.58 -0.15
CA ILE A 454 0.49 8.24 1.15
C ILE A 454 1.88 8.06 1.76
N VAL A 455 2.45 6.86 1.69
CA VAL A 455 3.76 6.53 2.26
C VAL A 455 4.85 7.34 1.54
N GLY A 456 4.93 7.23 0.22
CA GLY A 456 5.92 7.99 -0.55
C GLY A 456 5.80 9.52 -0.38
N THR A 457 4.55 10.04 -0.37
CA THR A 457 4.36 11.49 -0.12
C THR A 457 4.79 11.89 1.29
N MET A 458 4.52 11.05 2.30
CA MET A 458 4.97 11.30 3.67
C MET A 458 6.50 11.21 3.77
N GLY A 459 7.13 10.24 3.10
CA GLY A 459 8.59 10.13 3.00
C GLY A 459 9.21 11.42 2.47
N ILE A 460 8.78 11.89 1.31
CA ILE A 460 9.29 13.14 0.70
C ILE A 460 9.03 14.37 1.58
N LEU A 461 7.82 14.51 2.14
CA LEU A 461 7.44 15.73 2.86
C LEU A 461 7.93 15.80 4.30
N TYR A 462 8.36 14.70 4.89
CA TYR A 462 8.89 14.62 6.25
C TYR A 462 10.34 14.11 6.31
N GLY A 463 10.90 13.58 5.20
CA GLY A 463 12.25 13.03 5.13
C GLY A 463 13.37 14.04 4.89
N GLY A 464 13.06 15.32 4.60
CA GLY A 464 14.06 16.34 4.26
C GLY A 464 14.78 17.01 5.46
N GLY A 465 14.88 16.37 6.64
CA GLY A 465 15.52 16.88 7.85
C GLY A 465 16.63 15.97 8.37
N ASP A 466 17.37 16.46 9.40
CA ASP A 466 18.47 15.71 10.06
C ASP A 466 18.02 14.45 10.83
N GLY A 467 16.79 13.96 10.64
CA GLY A 467 16.22 12.82 11.36
C GLY A 467 15.39 11.96 10.45
N THR A 468 15.17 10.70 10.86
CA THR A 468 14.38 9.76 10.09
C THR A 468 12.92 10.21 9.91
N VAL A 469 12.28 9.78 8.82
CA VAL A 469 10.86 10.06 8.52
C VAL A 469 9.97 9.71 9.72
N TYR A 470 10.26 8.62 10.42
CA TYR A 470 9.54 8.18 11.61
C TYR A 470 9.63 9.15 12.78
N GLN A 471 10.81 9.72 13.02
CA GLN A 471 11.00 10.73 14.07
C GLN A 471 10.27 12.04 13.72
N ALA A 472 10.32 12.46 12.47
CA ALA A 472 9.59 13.63 12.00
C ALA A 472 8.07 13.45 12.12
N LEU A 473 7.56 12.27 11.77
CA LEU A 473 6.14 11.92 11.93
C LEU A 473 5.73 11.85 13.42
N ALA A 474 6.56 11.25 14.28
CA ALA A 474 6.32 11.21 15.73
C ALA A 474 6.29 12.63 16.35
N GLY A 475 7.08 13.57 15.81
CA GLY A 475 7.05 14.99 16.20
C GLY A 475 5.81 15.74 15.67
N ALA A 476 5.34 15.42 14.47
CA ALA A 476 4.23 16.11 13.81
C ALA A 476 2.85 15.66 14.31
N PHE A 477 2.73 14.40 14.77
CA PHE A 477 1.47 13.82 15.20
C PHE A 477 1.50 13.44 16.68
N THR A 478 0.40 13.73 17.37
CA THR A 478 0.12 13.11 18.66
C THR A 478 -0.51 11.73 18.46
N THR A 479 -0.44 10.84 19.42
CA THR A 479 -1.09 9.51 19.37
C THR A 479 -2.56 9.58 18.94
N ALA A 480 -3.31 10.56 19.47
CA ALA A 480 -4.71 10.76 19.10
C ALA A 480 -4.88 11.28 17.67
N SER A 481 -4.04 12.22 17.23
CA SER A 481 -4.12 12.78 15.88
C SER A 481 -3.63 11.81 14.82
N GLY A 482 -2.59 11.03 15.10
CA GLY A 482 -2.09 10.00 14.20
C GLY A 482 -3.11 8.87 13.99
N PHE A 483 -3.77 8.42 15.06
CA PHE A 483 -4.85 7.44 14.93
C PHE A 483 -6.07 8.01 14.19
N SER A 484 -6.38 9.30 14.40
CA SER A 484 -7.43 10.00 13.64
C SER A 484 -7.08 10.08 12.14
N PHE A 485 -5.84 10.39 11.80
CA PHE A 485 -5.34 10.42 10.42
C PHE A 485 -5.43 9.04 9.76
N LEU A 486 -5.00 7.98 10.48
CA LEU A 486 -5.14 6.60 10.03
C LEU A 486 -6.60 6.26 9.70
N VAL A 487 -7.51 6.52 10.63
CA VAL A 487 -8.93 6.18 10.45
C VAL A 487 -9.59 7.01 9.36
N PHE A 488 -9.24 8.29 9.23
CA PHE A 488 -9.74 9.11 8.12
C PHE A 488 -9.34 8.53 6.77
N ASN A 489 -8.06 8.25 6.55
CA ASN A 489 -7.55 7.71 5.29
C ASN A 489 -8.01 6.27 5.02
N LEU A 490 -8.31 5.51 6.08
CA LEU A 490 -8.92 4.19 5.98
C LEU A 490 -10.34 4.25 5.43
N LEU A 491 -11.18 5.16 5.94
CA LEU A 491 -12.62 5.21 5.67
C LEU A 491 -13.03 6.23 4.60
N CYS A 492 -12.19 7.20 4.24
CA CYS A 492 -12.51 8.20 3.23
C CYS A 492 -12.68 7.58 1.84
N ALA A 493 -12.96 8.42 0.84
CA ALA A 493 -13.07 7.99 -0.55
C ALA A 493 -11.87 7.09 -0.95
N PRO A 494 -12.12 6.00 -1.67
CA PRO A 494 -11.06 5.08 -2.10
C PRO A 494 -10.23 5.70 -3.22
N CYS A 495 -9.21 4.97 -3.70
CA CYS A 495 -8.39 5.40 -4.84
C CYS A 495 -9.23 5.66 -6.10
N PHE A 496 -8.70 6.46 -7.03
CA PHE A 496 -9.41 6.84 -8.26
C PHE A 496 -9.85 5.64 -9.09
N ALA A 497 -9.08 4.56 -9.11
CA ALA A 497 -9.48 3.31 -9.76
C ALA A 497 -10.79 2.76 -9.18
N ALA A 498 -10.90 2.73 -7.87
CA ALA A 498 -12.12 2.28 -7.18
C ALA A 498 -13.27 3.29 -7.34
N MET A 499 -12.99 4.60 -7.33
CA MET A 499 -13.99 5.62 -7.66
C MET A 499 -14.53 5.46 -9.08
N GLY A 500 -13.68 5.12 -10.04
CA GLY A 500 -14.09 4.78 -11.41
C GLY A 500 -15.02 3.55 -11.45
N ALA A 501 -14.77 2.53 -10.63
CA ALA A 501 -15.65 1.39 -10.46
C ALA A 501 -16.99 1.78 -9.81
N ILE A 502 -16.97 2.60 -8.76
CA ILE A 502 -18.19 3.16 -8.12
C ILE A 502 -19.03 3.90 -9.14
N LYS A 503 -18.43 4.81 -9.93
CA LYS A 503 -19.13 5.58 -10.97
C LYS A 503 -19.85 4.68 -11.96
N ARG A 504 -19.20 3.59 -12.36
CA ARG A 504 -19.76 2.63 -13.30
C ARG A 504 -20.90 1.80 -12.68
N GLU A 505 -20.72 1.27 -11.47
CA GLU A 505 -21.73 0.43 -10.82
C GLU A 505 -22.93 1.21 -10.30
N MET A 506 -22.75 2.49 -9.97
CA MET A 506 -23.85 3.41 -9.61
C MET A 506 -24.69 3.84 -10.80
N ASN A 507 -24.14 3.80 -12.03
CA ASN A 507 -24.78 4.20 -13.29
C ASN A 507 -25.51 5.55 -13.23
N SER A 508 -25.07 6.47 -12.36
CA SER A 508 -25.65 7.79 -12.15
C SER A 508 -24.64 8.72 -11.49
N ALA A 509 -24.41 9.90 -12.07
CA ALA A 509 -23.53 10.90 -11.51
C ALA A 509 -24.00 11.37 -10.12
N LYS A 510 -25.31 11.48 -9.90
CA LYS A 510 -25.90 11.88 -8.61
C LYS A 510 -25.56 10.87 -7.52
N TRP A 511 -25.71 9.58 -7.80
CA TRP A 511 -25.40 8.53 -6.84
C TRP A 511 -23.89 8.36 -6.60
N PHE A 512 -23.08 8.60 -7.63
CA PHE A 512 -21.64 8.63 -7.51
C PHE A 512 -21.18 9.69 -6.51
N TRP A 513 -21.57 10.96 -6.72
CA TRP A 513 -21.19 12.06 -5.83
C TRP A 513 -21.77 11.89 -4.42
N PHE A 514 -22.97 11.34 -4.32
CA PHE A 514 -23.54 11.00 -3.02
C PHE A 514 -22.71 9.94 -2.29
N ALA A 515 -22.25 8.89 -3.00
CA ALA A 515 -21.40 7.84 -2.41
C ALA A 515 -20.08 8.41 -1.90
N ILE A 516 -19.37 9.20 -2.72
CA ILE A 516 -18.10 9.82 -2.34
C ILE A 516 -18.29 10.80 -1.17
N GLY A 517 -19.30 11.67 -1.25
CA GLY A 517 -19.61 12.60 -0.17
C GLY A 517 -19.98 11.90 1.15
N TYR A 518 -20.72 10.79 1.06
CA TYR A 518 -21.05 9.97 2.22
C TYR A 518 -19.79 9.34 2.85
N GLN A 519 -18.90 8.73 2.03
CA GLN A 519 -17.67 8.11 2.51
C GLN A 519 -16.75 9.14 3.19
N CYS A 520 -16.50 10.28 2.54
CA CYS A 520 -15.69 11.35 3.12
C CYS A 520 -16.32 11.93 4.40
N GLY A 521 -17.62 12.18 4.39
CA GLY A 521 -18.33 12.72 5.55
C GLY A 521 -18.37 11.74 6.72
N PHE A 522 -18.61 10.46 6.46
CA PHE A 522 -18.57 9.42 7.49
C PHE A 522 -17.17 9.27 8.08
N ALA A 523 -16.13 9.20 7.23
CA ALA A 523 -14.73 9.15 7.64
C ALA A 523 -14.35 10.34 8.52
N TYR A 524 -14.77 11.55 8.11
CA TYR A 524 -14.51 12.78 8.85
C TYR A 524 -15.13 12.76 10.24
N LEU A 525 -16.39 12.34 10.36
CA LEU A 525 -17.09 12.27 11.65
C LEU A 525 -16.45 11.22 12.58
N VAL A 526 -16.11 10.05 12.07
CA VAL A 526 -15.49 8.99 12.87
C VAL A 526 -14.09 9.42 13.35
N ALA A 527 -13.27 9.96 12.47
CA ALA A 527 -11.94 10.46 12.80
C ALA A 527 -11.99 11.62 13.82
N LEU A 528 -12.94 12.54 13.65
CA LEU A 528 -13.19 13.63 14.61
C LEU A 528 -13.51 13.09 16.02
N VAL A 529 -14.45 12.14 16.10
CA VAL A 529 -14.84 11.52 17.37
C VAL A 529 -13.65 10.84 18.04
N ILE A 530 -12.85 10.10 17.27
CA ILE A 530 -11.66 9.42 17.76
C ILE A 530 -10.64 10.42 18.31
N ASN A 531 -10.35 11.50 17.58
CA ASN A 531 -9.42 12.52 18.07
C ASN A 531 -9.92 13.19 19.36
N GLN A 532 -11.21 13.55 19.43
CA GLN A 532 -11.78 14.18 20.62
C GLN A 532 -11.75 13.25 21.84
N ILE A 533 -12.09 11.98 21.64
CA ILE A 533 -11.99 10.97 22.70
C ILE A 533 -10.52 10.77 23.12
N GLY A 534 -9.60 10.62 22.17
CA GLY A 534 -8.18 10.46 22.45
C GLY A 534 -7.61 11.64 23.26
N ARG A 535 -7.96 12.86 22.91
CA ARG A 535 -7.57 14.07 23.65
C ARG A 535 -8.10 14.09 25.09
N LEU A 536 -9.33 13.64 25.30
CA LEU A 536 -9.90 13.53 26.65
C LEU A 536 -9.10 12.55 27.52
N PHE A 537 -8.71 11.41 26.97
CA PHE A 537 -7.88 10.43 27.71
C PHE A 537 -6.49 10.96 28.00
N THR A 538 -5.85 11.62 27.03
CA THR A 538 -4.52 12.22 27.23
C THR A 538 -4.57 13.34 28.28
N CYS A 539 -5.60 14.18 28.27
CA CYS A 539 -5.79 15.26 29.24
C CYS A 539 -6.05 14.70 30.65
N LEU A 540 -6.81 13.62 30.79
CA LEU A 540 -7.08 12.96 32.08
C LEU A 540 -5.85 12.29 32.67
N LEU A 541 -4.96 11.72 31.84
CA LEU A 541 -3.70 11.14 32.29
C LEU A 541 -2.71 12.21 32.77
N TYR A 542 -2.71 13.40 32.14
CA TYR A 542 -1.84 14.51 32.51
C TYR A 542 -2.31 15.27 33.76
N THR A 543 -3.62 15.24 34.06
CA THR A 543 -4.20 15.88 35.26
C THR A 543 -4.23 14.96 36.47
N SER A 544 -3.84 13.69 36.34
CA SER A 544 -3.64 12.79 37.48
C SER A 544 -2.33 13.14 38.17
N PRO A 545 -2.33 13.68 39.42
CA PRO A 545 -1.06 14.02 40.08
C PRO A 545 -0.23 12.75 40.26
N SER A 546 1.03 12.85 39.85
CA SER A 546 2.01 11.78 40.02
C SER A 546 2.05 11.34 41.47
N PRO A 547 2.25 10.05 41.78
CA PRO A 547 2.44 9.60 43.16
C PRO A 547 3.60 10.31 43.88
N ARG A 548 4.54 10.92 43.13
CA ARG A 548 5.65 11.73 43.65
C ARG A 548 5.20 13.11 44.18
N ASP A 549 4.13 13.69 43.65
CA ASP A 549 3.65 15.00 44.08
C ASP A 549 2.84 14.92 45.37
N ARG A 550 2.38 13.74 45.80
CA ARG A 550 1.71 13.50 47.08
C ARG A 550 2.65 13.39 48.27
N SER A 551 3.95 13.33 48.06
CA SER A 551 4.94 13.22 49.13
C SER A 551 5.53 14.58 49.56
N LEU A 552 5.09 15.68 48.95
CA LEU A 552 5.60 17.05 49.21
C LEU A 552 4.49 18.00 49.74
N SER A 553 3.31 17.50 50.15
CA SER A 553 2.27 18.28 50.82
C SER A 553 2.08 17.84 52.27
#